data_e7a849481aaf0f0b56bc93b5e5021b7a
#
_entry.id   e7a849481aaf0f0b56bc93b5e5021b7a
#
_cell.length_a   1.000
_cell.length_b   1.000
_cell.length_c   1.000
_cell.angle_alpha   90.00
_cell.angle_beta   90.00
_cell.angle_gamma   90.00
#
_symmetry.space_group_name_H-M   'P 1'
#
loop_
_entity.id
_entity.type
_entity.pdbx_description
1 polymer ?
#
loop_
_entity_poly.entity_id
_entity_poly.type
_entity_poly.pdbx_seq_one_letter_code
_entity_poly.pdbx_strand_id
1 'polypeptide(L)'
;MEAVDAQEQMKNVPAASPLHDIRPAYFYAVDAPSVDDLTSTPGSSRSMSASSDKKASSISSPPGIPVFHPTMAQFKDFYEFCQAIDSWGMQTGIVKIVPPREWVEALPSLRPEKGAPRSDYAQLDAVRIRHAITQHFLAAGPGRWKQTNVTRAKPYDAKQWADICMHPAHRAPPMSRIQRQVAAQRAAEAAHEQSRSYSATPSAHTGASNTLTLDLDTPGKLTRSGGLGRDTSAHSVRPASSNKVTTQDEWDTFDYEHGWLQEALTDSERQTGHRLSDQEWDVPTCRAIEAEYWRTLNLGTPPMYGADQQGTLFDKRTVHWNVGSLDSLLSRTLKCALPGVTTPYLYFGMWRASFAWHVEDMDLYSINYIHFGAPKQWYAIRQSDRQRFESIMAATFPADARKCSHFLRHKSFLVSPSFLASHGIKPLRLVQHAHEFVITYPYGYHSGYNLGYNCAESVNFALPSWVELGRRADYCRCELAQESVHIDVNALWPTDASSNAKTDSFTHDSMSASEPMAVERPADKKSHTPVSYTHLTLP
;
A
#
# COMPACT_ATOMS: atom_id res chain seq x y z
N MET A 1 -6.96 -46.58 45.21
CA MET A 1 -6.21 -45.33 45.34
C MET A 1 -5.49 -44.95 44.03
N GLU A 2 -5.78 -45.64 42.93
CA GLU A 2 -5.11 -45.40 41.61
C GLU A 2 -5.98 -44.67 40.57
N ALA A 3 -7.22 -44.32 40.91
CA ALA A 3 -8.13 -43.63 39.97
C ALA A 3 -8.23 -42.11 40.16
N VAL A 4 -7.58 -41.55 41.19
CA VAL A 4 -7.64 -40.11 41.50
C VAL A 4 -6.43 -39.37 40.88
N ASP A 5 -5.30 -40.06 40.68
CA ASP A 5 -4.10 -39.44 40.12
C ASP A 5 -4.15 -39.18 38.59
N ALA A 6 -4.99 -39.91 37.86
CA ALA A 6 -5.12 -39.75 36.41
C ALA A 6 -5.96 -38.51 35.99
N GLN A 7 -6.83 -37.99 36.89
CA GLN A 7 -7.63 -36.79 36.63
C GLN A 7 -6.91 -35.48 36.99
N GLU A 8 -5.87 -35.55 37.82
CA GLU A 8 -5.07 -34.37 38.18
C GLU A 8 -3.94 -34.08 37.18
N GLN A 9 -3.44 -35.11 36.47
CA GLN A 9 -2.45 -34.91 35.40
C GLN A 9 -3.02 -34.38 34.09
N MET A 10 -4.34 -34.40 33.87
CA MET A 10 -4.98 -33.77 32.70
C MET A 10 -5.24 -32.26 32.85
N LYS A 11 -4.97 -31.66 34.01
CA LYS A 11 -5.23 -30.23 34.28
C LYS A 11 -4.04 -29.29 33.98
N ASN A 12 -2.90 -29.77 33.58
CA ASN A 12 -1.68 -28.97 33.35
C ASN A 12 -1.07 -29.11 31.95
N VAL A 13 -1.89 -29.31 30.93
CA VAL A 13 -1.42 -29.02 29.56
C VAL A 13 -1.58 -27.50 29.40
N PRO A 14 -0.49 -26.73 29.25
CA PRO A 14 -0.62 -25.32 28.99
C PRO A 14 -1.46 -25.15 27.74
N ALA A 15 -2.50 -24.33 27.81
CA ALA A 15 -3.33 -24.02 26.65
C ALA A 15 -2.39 -23.57 25.54
N ALA A 16 -2.48 -24.21 24.36
CA ALA A 16 -1.65 -23.85 23.22
C ALA A 16 -1.78 -22.33 23.00
N SER A 17 -0.67 -21.64 22.77
CA SER A 17 -0.68 -20.22 22.49
C SER A 17 -1.71 -19.94 21.37
N PRO A 18 -2.56 -18.89 21.50
CA PRO A 18 -3.52 -18.53 20.45
C PRO A 18 -2.84 -18.24 19.10
N LEU A 19 -1.52 -18.05 19.10
CA LEU A 19 -0.70 -17.80 17.92
C LEU A 19 -0.13 -19.08 17.27
N HIS A 20 -0.43 -20.26 17.85
CA HIS A 20 0.02 -21.51 17.25
C HIS A 20 -0.75 -21.78 15.95
N ASP A 21 -0.01 -21.94 14.83
CA ASP A 21 -0.52 -22.31 13.49
C ASP A 21 -1.50 -21.26 12.88
N ILE A 22 -1.11 -19.97 12.89
CA ILE A 22 -1.87 -18.92 12.18
C ILE A 22 -1.75 -19.15 10.67
N ARG A 23 -2.91 -19.25 10.01
CA ARG A 23 -3.02 -19.42 8.55
C ARG A 23 -3.79 -18.29 7.89
N PRO A 24 -3.47 -17.98 6.61
CA PRO A 24 -4.29 -17.06 5.85
C PRO A 24 -5.74 -17.55 5.76
N ALA A 25 -6.69 -16.62 5.90
CA ALA A 25 -8.11 -16.91 5.66
C ALA A 25 -8.36 -17.18 4.16
N TYR A 26 -7.65 -16.43 3.30
CA TYR A 26 -7.64 -16.64 1.85
C TYR A 26 -6.39 -15.98 1.22
N PHE A 27 -6.25 -16.14 -0.10
CA PHE A 27 -5.20 -15.48 -0.89
C PHE A 27 -5.83 -14.62 -1.97
N TYR A 28 -5.32 -13.41 -2.16
CA TYR A 28 -5.58 -12.67 -3.39
C TYR A 28 -4.93 -13.41 -4.56
N ALA A 29 -5.74 -13.92 -5.48
CA ALA A 29 -5.24 -14.65 -6.63
C ALA A 29 -4.39 -13.76 -7.56
N VAL A 30 -3.37 -14.35 -8.19
CA VAL A 30 -2.52 -13.65 -9.17
C VAL A 30 -3.31 -13.29 -10.43
N ASP A 31 -4.17 -14.19 -10.88
CA ASP A 31 -5.12 -13.98 -11.97
C ASP A 31 -6.52 -13.87 -11.37
N ALA A 32 -7.41 -13.05 -11.96
CA ALA A 32 -8.75 -12.88 -11.46
C ALA A 32 -9.41 -14.24 -11.19
N PRO A 33 -10.04 -14.45 -10.01
CA PRO A 33 -10.80 -15.67 -9.78
C PRO A 33 -11.85 -15.79 -10.87
N SER A 34 -12.08 -17.00 -11.40
CA SER A 34 -13.28 -17.29 -12.13
C SER A 34 -14.49 -17.04 -11.22
N VAL A 35 -15.63 -16.69 -11.79
CA VAL A 35 -16.86 -16.39 -11.03
C VAL A 35 -17.23 -17.51 -10.05
N ASP A 36 -16.77 -18.73 -10.31
CA ASP A 36 -16.99 -19.92 -9.49
C ASP A 36 -16.23 -19.92 -8.15
N ASP A 37 -15.11 -19.20 -8.05
CA ASP A 37 -14.34 -19.08 -6.79
C ASP A 37 -14.98 -18.13 -5.78
N LEU A 38 -15.87 -17.23 -6.22
CA LEU A 38 -16.56 -16.26 -5.35
C LEU A 38 -17.87 -16.80 -4.74
N THR A 39 -18.38 -17.95 -5.25
CA THR A 39 -19.66 -18.54 -4.81
C THR A 39 -19.49 -19.70 -3.84
N SER A 40 -18.28 -20.10 -3.47
CA SER A 40 -18.05 -21.12 -2.46
C SER A 40 -18.30 -20.55 -1.06
N THR A 41 -19.55 -20.64 -0.63
CA THR A 41 -19.96 -20.56 0.77
C THR A 41 -19.08 -21.50 1.62
N PRO A 42 -18.63 -21.09 2.82
CA PRO A 42 -17.89 -21.98 3.71
C PRO A 42 -18.84 -23.05 4.27
N GLY A 43 -18.95 -24.19 3.60
CA GLY A 43 -19.85 -25.26 4.03
C GLY A 43 -19.89 -26.45 3.11
N SER A 44 -18.74 -27.01 2.70
CA SER A 44 -18.69 -28.38 2.19
C SER A 44 -17.30 -28.98 2.39
N SER A 45 -17.16 -29.68 3.51
CA SER A 45 -16.01 -30.52 3.81
C SER A 45 -15.97 -31.71 2.83
N ARG A 46 -15.14 -31.61 1.80
CA ARG A 46 -14.68 -32.81 1.09
C ARG A 46 -13.52 -33.39 1.89
N SER A 47 -13.78 -34.50 2.56
CA SER A 47 -12.80 -35.38 3.17
C SER A 47 -11.83 -35.89 2.10
N MET A 48 -10.61 -35.43 2.10
CA MET A 48 -9.50 -36.10 1.40
C MET A 48 -8.83 -37.05 2.38
N SER A 49 -8.90 -38.33 2.06
CA SER A 49 -8.24 -39.42 2.78
C SER A 49 -6.74 -39.18 2.87
N ALA A 50 -6.24 -39.20 4.10
CA ALA A 50 -4.81 -39.13 4.41
C ALA A 50 -4.11 -40.40 3.93
N SER A 51 -3.22 -40.31 2.96
CA SER A 51 -2.12 -41.28 2.76
C SER A 51 -0.86 -40.68 3.38
N SER A 52 -0.34 -41.40 4.37
CA SER A 52 0.89 -41.08 5.06
C SER A 52 2.08 -41.38 4.18
N ASP A 53 2.74 -40.35 3.63
CA ASP A 53 4.12 -40.48 3.18
C ASP A 53 4.89 -39.22 3.62
N LYS A 54 5.78 -39.43 4.60
CA LYS A 54 6.75 -38.46 5.07
C LYS A 54 7.84 -38.25 4.00
N LYS A 55 7.66 -37.24 3.16
CA LYS A 55 8.75 -36.58 2.43
C LYS A 55 8.66 -35.08 2.78
N ALA A 56 9.80 -34.49 3.18
CA ALA A 56 9.95 -33.07 3.38
C ALA A 56 9.43 -32.34 2.14
N SER A 57 8.21 -31.80 2.22
CA SER A 57 7.56 -31.10 1.12
C SER A 57 8.24 -29.75 0.97
N SER A 58 8.82 -29.51 -0.19
CA SER A 58 9.08 -28.16 -0.69
C SER A 58 7.77 -27.38 -0.58
N ILE A 59 7.72 -26.37 0.29
CA ILE A 59 6.55 -25.50 0.45
C ILE A 59 6.34 -24.84 -0.91
N SER A 60 5.28 -25.22 -1.61
CA SER A 60 4.90 -24.56 -2.87
C SER A 60 4.63 -23.08 -2.58
N SER A 61 5.13 -22.18 -3.45
CA SER A 61 4.91 -20.75 -3.31
C SER A 61 3.42 -20.43 -3.15
N PRO A 62 3.03 -19.51 -2.24
CA PRO A 62 1.63 -19.13 -2.05
C PRO A 62 0.97 -18.72 -3.36
N PRO A 63 -0.30 -19.08 -3.60
CA PRO A 63 -0.99 -18.77 -4.86
C PRO A 63 -1.23 -17.26 -5.07
N GLY A 64 -1.14 -16.46 -4.03
CA GLY A 64 -1.37 -15.01 -4.05
C GLY A 64 -0.88 -14.34 -2.78
N ILE A 65 -1.35 -13.12 -2.50
CA ILE A 65 -1.05 -12.40 -1.27
C ILE A 65 -1.88 -12.99 -0.12
N PRO A 66 -1.23 -13.41 0.99
CA PRO A 66 -1.94 -13.92 2.16
C PRO A 66 -2.78 -12.84 2.82
N VAL A 67 -4.02 -13.16 3.17
CA VAL A 67 -4.93 -12.31 3.93
C VAL A 67 -5.29 -13.00 5.24
N PHE A 68 -5.08 -12.31 6.34
CA PHE A 68 -5.32 -12.83 7.69
C PHE A 68 -6.52 -12.13 8.33
N HIS A 69 -7.37 -12.92 8.97
CA HIS A 69 -8.51 -12.46 9.79
C HIS A 69 -8.29 -12.96 11.23
N PRO A 70 -7.43 -12.30 12.00
CA PRO A 70 -7.15 -12.73 13.36
C PRO A 70 -8.38 -12.58 14.27
N THR A 71 -8.51 -13.48 15.23
CA THR A 71 -9.40 -13.28 16.39
C THR A 71 -8.81 -12.21 17.31
N MET A 72 -9.63 -11.63 18.21
CA MET A 72 -9.12 -10.68 19.22
C MET A 72 -7.98 -11.27 20.08
N ALA A 73 -8.04 -12.56 20.39
CA ALA A 73 -6.97 -13.23 21.15
C ALA A 73 -5.65 -13.26 20.39
N GLN A 74 -5.69 -13.47 19.08
CA GLN A 74 -4.51 -13.45 18.19
C GLN A 74 -4.02 -12.02 17.92
N PHE A 75 -4.93 -11.04 17.94
CA PHE A 75 -4.66 -9.65 17.58
C PHE A 75 -4.10 -8.80 18.73
N LYS A 76 -4.01 -9.34 19.94
CA LYS A 76 -3.56 -8.59 21.13
C LYS A 76 -2.10 -8.16 21.05
N ASP A 77 -1.24 -9.03 20.56
CA ASP A 77 0.19 -8.75 20.47
C ASP A 77 0.64 -8.62 19.03
N PHE A 78 0.97 -7.40 18.64
CA PHE A 78 1.45 -7.09 17.28
C PHE A 78 2.75 -7.83 16.95
N TYR A 79 3.70 -7.80 17.88
CA TYR A 79 5.04 -8.31 17.64
C TYR A 79 5.04 -9.83 17.48
N GLU A 80 4.39 -10.53 18.40
CA GLU A 80 4.26 -11.98 18.35
C GLU A 80 3.43 -12.43 17.13
N PHE A 81 2.34 -11.72 16.82
CA PHE A 81 1.54 -12.01 15.62
C PHE A 81 2.38 -11.91 14.36
N CYS A 82 3.13 -10.81 14.18
CA CYS A 82 3.98 -10.63 13.01
C CYS A 82 5.06 -11.70 12.90
N GLN A 83 5.63 -12.17 14.02
CA GLN A 83 6.57 -13.29 14.02
C GLN A 83 5.89 -14.59 13.57
N ALA A 84 4.68 -14.85 14.02
CA ALA A 84 3.95 -16.09 13.68
C ALA A 84 3.60 -16.16 12.18
N ILE A 85 3.37 -15.03 11.52
CA ILE A 85 3.05 -14.99 10.08
C ILE A 85 4.26 -14.68 9.19
N ASP A 86 5.46 -14.50 9.76
CA ASP A 86 6.64 -14.01 9.05
C ASP A 86 6.99 -14.85 7.81
N SER A 87 6.92 -16.16 7.93
CA SER A 87 7.21 -17.09 6.83
C SER A 87 6.31 -16.94 5.61
N TRP A 88 5.07 -16.49 5.81
CA TRP A 88 4.12 -16.20 4.72
C TRP A 88 4.49 -14.93 3.96
N GLY A 89 4.74 -13.86 4.71
CA GLY A 89 5.08 -12.56 4.12
C GLY A 89 6.45 -12.55 3.46
N MET A 90 7.43 -13.25 4.02
CA MET A 90 8.76 -13.40 3.42
C MET A 90 8.73 -14.07 2.03
N GLN A 91 7.69 -14.84 1.70
CA GLN A 91 7.55 -15.44 0.37
C GLN A 91 6.88 -14.51 -0.65
N THR A 92 5.95 -13.69 -0.20
CA THR A 92 5.14 -12.82 -1.08
C THR A 92 5.61 -11.37 -1.10
N GLY A 93 6.40 -10.95 -0.11
CA GLY A 93 6.86 -9.57 0.07
C GLY A 93 5.82 -8.63 0.68
N ILE A 94 4.57 -9.10 0.86
CA ILE A 94 3.45 -8.31 1.37
C ILE A 94 2.35 -9.24 1.92
N VAL A 95 1.66 -8.78 2.97
CA VAL A 95 0.45 -9.43 3.49
C VAL A 95 -0.61 -8.39 3.83
N LYS A 96 -1.86 -8.82 3.92
CA LYS A 96 -2.98 -8.01 4.40
C LYS A 96 -3.54 -8.59 5.70
N ILE A 97 -3.88 -7.73 6.65
CA ILE A 97 -4.56 -8.10 7.89
C ILE A 97 -5.85 -7.30 7.98
N VAL A 98 -6.96 -8.02 8.12
CA VAL A 98 -8.28 -7.45 8.40
C VAL A 98 -8.48 -7.58 9.91
N PRO A 99 -8.47 -6.47 10.66
CA PRO A 99 -8.59 -6.53 12.11
C PRO A 99 -9.94 -7.10 12.56
N PRO A 100 -10.02 -7.62 13.78
CA PRO A 100 -11.30 -8.00 14.37
C PRO A 100 -12.25 -6.80 14.42
N ARG A 101 -13.52 -7.06 14.14
CA ARG A 101 -14.55 -6.01 14.10
C ARG A 101 -14.67 -5.27 15.43
N GLU A 102 -14.55 -5.99 16.53
CA GLU A 102 -14.59 -5.43 17.89
C GLU A 102 -13.48 -4.41 18.13
N TRP A 103 -12.30 -4.62 17.55
CA TRP A 103 -11.21 -3.67 17.64
C TRP A 103 -11.51 -2.40 16.84
N VAL A 104 -12.04 -2.53 15.61
CA VAL A 104 -12.41 -1.39 14.77
C VAL A 104 -13.52 -0.57 15.41
N GLU A 105 -14.54 -1.22 15.97
CA GLU A 105 -15.66 -0.56 16.64
C GLU A 105 -15.26 0.13 17.97
N ALA A 106 -14.16 -0.32 18.59
CA ALA A 106 -13.61 0.30 19.80
C ALA A 106 -12.69 1.49 19.53
N LEU A 107 -12.35 1.77 18.27
CA LEU A 107 -11.49 2.91 17.94
C LEU A 107 -12.20 4.23 18.28
N PRO A 108 -11.49 5.17 18.94
CA PRO A 108 -12.02 6.50 19.19
C PRO A 108 -12.32 7.25 17.89
N SER A 109 -13.39 8.04 17.89
CA SER A 109 -13.71 8.93 16.78
C SER A 109 -12.55 9.90 16.50
N LEU A 110 -12.20 10.08 15.24
CA LEU A 110 -11.19 11.05 14.79
C LEU A 110 -11.70 12.50 14.87
N ARG A 111 -12.97 12.69 15.12
CA ARG A 111 -13.62 13.99 15.31
C ARG A 111 -13.98 14.18 16.78
N PRO A 112 -13.66 15.32 17.39
CA PRO A 112 -14.08 15.62 18.74
C PRO A 112 -15.62 15.70 18.81
N GLU A 113 -16.20 15.14 19.86
CA GLU A 113 -17.62 15.32 20.16
C GLU A 113 -17.90 16.80 20.41
N LYS A 114 -19.07 17.27 19.95
CA LYS A 114 -19.48 18.67 20.12
C LYS A 114 -19.54 19.03 21.61
N GLY A 115 -18.69 19.98 22.02
CA GLY A 115 -18.60 20.40 23.43
C GLY A 115 -17.64 19.59 24.30
N ALA A 116 -16.98 18.56 23.77
CA ALA A 116 -15.92 17.88 24.50
C ALA A 116 -14.72 18.83 24.71
N PRO A 117 -14.08 18.79 25.90
CA PRO A 117 -12.84 19.52 26.09
C PRO A 117 -11.83 19.02 25.06
N ARG A 118 -11.02 19.94 24.47
CA ARG A 118 -9.92 19.55 23.60
C ARG A 118 -9.05 18.56 24.36
N SER A 119 -9.12 17.31 23.90
CA SER A 119 -8.28 16.26 24.46
C SER A 119 -6.89 16.33 23.79
N ASP A 120 -5.87 15.78 24.46
CA ASP A 120 -4.52 15.61 23.92
C ASP A 120 -4.46 14.60 22.74
N TYR A 121 -5.63 14.21 22.21
CA TYR A 121 -5.74 13.23 21.13
C TYR A 121 -5.48 13.87 19.78
N ALA A 122 -4.92 13.07 18.89
CA ALA A 122 -4.86 13.41 17.50
C ALA A 122 -6.27 13.68 16.95
N GLN A 123 -6.55 14.94 16.66
CA GLN A 123 -7.83 15.35 16.11
C GLN A 123 -7.64 15.70 14.64
N LEU A 124 -8.53 15.21 13.81
CA LEU A 124 -8.44 15.41 12.37
C LEU A 124 -8.44 16.90 11.99
N ASP A 125 -9.15 17.74 12.76
CA ASP A 125 -9.19 19.19 12.56
C ASP A 125 -7.86 19.90 12.89
N ALA A 126 -7.02 19.29 13.74
CA ALA A 126 -5.69 19.78 14.08
C ALA A 126 -4.62 19.44 13.02
N VAL A 127 -4.91 18.47 12.15
CA VAL A 127 -3.96 18.05 11.11
C VAL A 127 -3.73 19.18 10.09
N ARG A 128 -2.48 19.36 9.71
CA ARG A 128 -2.06 20.28 8.65
C ARG A 128 -1.18 19.54 7.67
N ILE A 129 -1.70 19.37 6.45
CA ILE A 129 -0.99 18.76 5.32
C ILE A 129 -0.04 19.81 4.78
N ARG A 130 1.22 19.74 5.19
CA ARG A 130 2.29 20.63 4.78
C ARG A 130 3.12 19.98 3.68
N HIS A 131 3.68 20.80 2.80
CA HIS A 131 4.61 20.32 1.77
C HIS A 131 4.03 19.21 0.88
N ALA A 132 2.69 19.22 0.64
CA ALA A 132 2.08 18.30 -0.29
C ALA A 132 2.80 18.35 -1.65
N ILE A 133 2.95 17.20 -2.31
CA ILE A 133 3.63 17.09 -3.60
C ILE A 133 2.63 17.00 -4.75
N THR A 134 2.94 17.65 -5.86
CA THR A 134 2.30 17.40 -7.15
C THR A 134 3.16 16.41 -7.92
N GLN A 135 2.56 15.32 -8.37
CA GLN A 135 3.26 14.21 -9.02
C GLN A 135 3.12 14.32 -10.55
N HIS A 136 4.24 14.44 -11.25
CA HIS A 136 4.30 14.46 -12.70
C HIS A 136 4.85 13.14 -13.19
N PHE A 137 4.12 12.47 -14.08
CA PHE A 137 4.50 11.17 -14.65
C PHE A 137 4.96 11.35 -16.09
N LEU A 138 6.25 11.25 -16.33
CA LEU A 138 6.86 11.35 -17.64
C LEU A 138 6.92 9.98 -18.29
N ALA A 139 6.23 9.81 -19.42
CA ALA A 139 6.25 8.55 -20.15
C ALA A 139 7.68 8.21 -20.64
N ALA A 140 8.15 7.02 -20.32
CA ALA A 140 9.44 6.48 -20.75
C ALA A 140 9.27 5.33 -21.77
N GLY A 141 8.08 5.23 -22.36
CA GLY A 141 7.65 4.23 -23.32
C GLY A 141 6.39 3.50 -22.85
N PRO A 142 5.84 2.56 -23.64
CA PRO A 142 4.64 1.84 -23.30
C PRO A 142 4.74 1.14 -21.94
N GLY A 143 3.81 1.46 -21.02
CA GLY A 143 3.75 0.88 -19.68
C GLY A 143 4.89 1.29 -18.72
N ARG A 144 5.60 2.39 -19.00
CA ARG A 144 6.75 2.85 -18.22
C ARG A 144 6.72 4.35 -18.00
N TRP A 145 6.95 4.80 -16.76
CA TRP A 145 6.97 6.22 -16.40
C TRP A 145 8.08 6.51 -15.40
N LYS A 146 8.58 7.74 -15.46
CA LYS A 146 9.42 8.33 -14.42
C LYS A 146 8.60 9.40 -13.72
N GLN A 147 8.50 9.29 -12.41
CA GLN A 147 7.82 10.25 -11.54
C GLN A 147 8.78 11.35 -11.12
N THR A 148 8.30 12.59 -11.15
CA THR A 148 8.95 13.75 -10.54
C THR A 148 7.95 14.47 -9.65
N ASN A 149 8.41 14.99 -8.54
CA ASN A 149 7.57 15.61 -7.52
C ASN A 149 7.87 17.11 -7.43
N VAL A 150 6.82 17.92 -7.30
CA VAL A 150 6.92 19.37 -7.06
C VAL A 150 6.22 19.68 -5.74
N THR A 151 6.99 20.15 -4.76
CA THR A 151 6.47 20.51 -3.44
C THR A 151 5.59 21.75 -3.50
N ARG A 152 4.47 21.71 -2.78
CA ARG A 152 3.54 22.82 -2.62
C ARG A 152 3.80 23.54 -1.30
N ALA A 153 3.97 24.86 -1.36
CA ALA A 153 4.20 25.67 -0.17
C ALA A 153 2.92 25.88 0.68
N LYS A 154 1.73 25.84 0.02
CA LYS A 154 0.46 26.06 0.72
C LYS A 154 0.08 24.84 1.57
N PRO A 155 -0.13 24.99 2.88
CA PRO A 155 -0.69 23.93 3.71
C PRO A 155 -2.20 23.79 3.49
N TYR A 156 -2.73 22.59 3.77
CA TYR A 156 -4.15 22.27 3.72
C TYR A 156 -4.58 21.64 5.05
N ASP A 157 -5.82 21.81 5.45
CA ASP A 157 -6.46 20.94 6.42
C ASP A 157 -7.13 19.74 5.71
N ALA A 158 -7.61 18.76 6.48
CA ALA A 158 -8.16 17.53 5.92
C ALA A 158 -9.45 17.80 5.10
N LYS A 159 -10.27 18.79 5.49
CA LYS A 159 -11.48 19.14 4.74
C LYS A 159 -11.13 19.83 3.42
N GLN A 160 -10.22 20.80 3.44
CA GLN A 160 -9.74 21.45 2.21
C GLN A 160 -9.13 20.42 1.24
N TRP A 161 -8.43 19.41 1.78
CA TRP A 161 -7.89 18.34 0.96
C TRP A 161 -9.00 17.50 0.33
N ALA A 162 -10.03 17.15 1.10
CA ALA A 162 -11.20 16.44 0.58
C ALA A 162 -11.88 17.23 -0.55
N ASP A 163 -12.08 18.55 -0.37
CA ASP A 163 -12.70 19.42 -1.39
C ASP A 163 -11.89 19.41 -2.70
N ILE A 164 -10.55 19.42 -2.60
CA ILE A 164 -9.68 19.29 -3.78
C ILE A 164 -9.84 17.92 -4.43
N CYS A 165 -9.89 16.86 -3.65
CA CYS A 165 -10.05 15.49 -4.16
C CYS A 165 -11.39 15.32 -4.89
N MET A 166 -12.45 15.99 -4.44
CA MET A 166 -13.79 15.95 -5.04
C MET A 166 -13.93 16.84 -6.28
N HIS A 167 -12.97 17.74 -6.52
CA HIS A 167 -13.01 18.61 -7.69
C HIS A 167 -12.89 17.76 -8.99
N PRO A 168 -13.66 18.05 -10.06
CA PRO A 168 -13.68 17.26 -11.31
C PRO A 168 -12.30 16.97 -11.92
N ALA A 169 -11.32 17.84 -11.70
CA ALA A 169 -9.96 17.66 -12.20
C ALA A 169 -9.14 16.59 -11.44
N HIS A 170 -9.55 16.24 -10.22
CA HIS A 170 -8.80 15.38 -9.31
C HIS A 170 -9.59 14.13 -8.84
N ARG A 171 -10.90 14.09 -9.09
CA ARG A 171 -11.73 12.96 -8.65
C ARG A 171 -11.51 11.71 -9.46
N ALA A 172 -11.81 10.57 -8.86
CA ALA A 172 -11.87 9.28 -9.53
C ALA A 172 -12.97 9.25 -10.62
N PRO A 173 -12.87 8.35 -11.61
CA PRO A 173 -13.95 8.14 -12.56
C PRO A 173 -15.26 7.79 -11.84
N PRO A 174 -16.43 8.30 -12.32
CA PRO A 174 -17.72 7.96 -11.71
C PRO A 174 -17.94 6.45 -11.68
N MET A 175 -18.40 5.93 -10.53
CA MET A 175 -18.65 4.49 -10.34
C MET A 175 -19.66 3.93 -11.37
N SER A 176 -20.69 4.70 -11.73
CA SER A 176 -21.63 4.32 -12.78
C SER A 176 -20.97 4.03 -14.15
N ARG A 177 -19.86 4.73 -14.45
CA ARG A 177 -19.06 4.45 -15.66
C ARG A 177 -18.29 3.14 -15.49
N ILE A 178 -17.64 2.95 -14.34
CA ILE A 178 -16.88 1.73 -14.04
C ILE A 178 -17.79 0.50 -14.04
N GLN A 179 -18.94 0.57 -13.37
CA GLN A 179 -19.92 -0.50 -13.32
C GLN A 179 -20.43 -0.88 -14.70
N ARG A 180 -20.68 0.09 -15.60
CA ARG A 180 -21.03 -0.19 -17.00
C ARG A 180 -19.92 -0.89 -17.76
N GLN A 181 -18.66 -0.52 -17.54
CA GLN A 181 -17.52 -1.21 -18.14
C GLN A 181 -17.41 -2.66 -17.66
N VAL A 182 -17.54 -2.89 -16.35
CA VAL A 182 -17.53 -4.24 -15.74
C VAL A 182 -18.68 -5.08 -16.29
N ALA A 183 -19.90 -4.53 -16.35
CA ALA A 183 -21.06 -5.23 -16.89
C ALA A 183 -20.89 -5.61 -18.38
N ALA A 184 -20.34 -4.69 -19.18
CA ALA A 184 -20.04 -4.96 -20.59
C ALA A 184 -18.96 -6.05 -20.75
N GLN A 185 -17.95 -6.03 -19.93
CA GLN A 185 -16.91 -7.06 -19.94
C GLN A 185 -17.45 -8.43 -19.54
N ARG A 186 -18.23 -8.52 -18.46
CA ARG A 186 -18.90 -9.77 -18.03
C ARG A 186 -19.81 -10.33 -19.13
N ALA A 187 -20.57 -9.47 -19.81
CA ALA A 187 -21.43 -9.88 -20.91
C ALA A 187 -20.61 -10.43 -22.10
N ALA A 188 -19.47 -9.82 -22.42
CA ALA A 188 -18.58 -10.28 -23.48
C ALA A 188 -17.93 -11.63 -23.13
N GLU A 189 -17.49 -11.82 -21.89
CA GLU A 189 -16.93 -13.08 -21.38
C GLU A 189 -17.96 -14.21 -21.44
N ALA A 190 -19.19 -13.96 -20.97
CA ALA A 190 -20.30 -14.93 -21.04
C ALA A 190 -20.65 -15.32 -22.48
N ALA A 191 -20.68 -14.36 -23.42
CA ALA A 191 -20.92 -14.62 -24.82
C ALA A 191 -19.81 -15.48 -25.46
N HIS A 192 -18.54 -15.22 -25.07
CA HIS A 192 -17.39 -16.00 -25.53
C HIS A 192 -17.43 -17.44 -24.99
N GLU A 193 -17.84 -17.65 -23.77
CA GLU A 193 -17.96 -18.97 -23.14
C GLU A 193 -19.09 -19.79 -23.76
N GLN A 194 -20.24 -19.16 -24.04
CA GLN A 194 -21.32 -19.79 -24.80
C GLN A 194 -20.85 -20.22 -26.19
N SER A 195 -20.10 -19.39 -26.90
CA SER A 195 -19.59 -19.75 -28.24
C SER A 195 -18.61 -20.94 -28.18
N ARG A 196 -17.81 -21.07 -27.12
CA ARG A 196 -16.93 -22.24 -26.93
C ARG A 196 -17.70 -23.51 -26.59
N SER A 197 -18.80 -23.44 -25.86
CA SER A 197 -19.63 -24.59 -25.52
C SER A 197 -20.36 -25.15 -26.77
N TYR A 198 -20.76 -24.28 -27.68
CA TYR A 198 -21.37 -24.71 -28.98
C TYR A 198 -20.37 -25.35 -29.94
N SER A 199 -19.07 -25.01 -29.84
CA SER A 199 -18.03 -25.61 -30.69
C SER A 199 -17.54 -26.98 -30.19
N ALA A 200 -17.94 -27.41 -29.00
CA ALA A 200 -17.52 -28.67 -28.38
C ALA A 200 -18.46 -29.85 -28.59
N THR A 201 -19.55 -29.68 -29.32
CA THR A 201 -20.43 -30.82 -29.73
C THR A 201 -19.81 -31.55 -30.90
N PRO A 202 -19.59 -32.88 -30.83
CA PRO A 202 -19.05 -33.65 -31.97
C PRO A 202 -20.08 -33.69 -33.08
N SER A 203 -19.76 -33.06 -34.22
CA SER A 203 -20.55 -33.11 -35.45
C SER A 203 -20.49 -34.53 -36.02
N ALA A 204 -21.64 -35.21 -36.05
CA ALA A 204 -21.83 -36.40 -36.86
C ALA A 204 -21.83 -36.00 -38.31
N HIS A 205 -21.04 -36.67 -39.12
CA HIS A 205 -20.94 -36.49 -40.57
C HIS A 205 -22.27 -36.64 -41.27
N THR A 206 -22.70 -35.59 -42.01
CA THR A 206 -23.37 -35.77 -43.31
C THR A 206 -22.95 -34.64 -44.23
N GLY A 207 -22.38 -35.02 -45.36
CA GLY A 207 -21.86 -34.09 -46.34
C GLY A 207 -23.00 -33.43 -47.13
N ALA A 208 -22.87 -32.13 -47.35
CA ALA A 208 -23.43 -31.43 -48.51
C ALA A 208 -22.55 -30.19 -48.74
N SER A 209 -21.90 -30.21 -49.88
CA SER A 209 -21.15 -29.09 -50.45
C SER A 209 -22.10 -27.98 -50.85
N ASN A 210 -21.94 -26.79 -50.28
CA ASN A 210 -22.45 -25.56 -50.90
C ASN A 210 -21.40 -24.45 -50.70
N THR A 211 -20.77 -24.16 -51.81
CA THR A 211 -19.88 -23.02 -52.02
C THR A 211 -20.72 -21.74 -52.01
N LEU A 212 -20.55 -20.90 -51.01
CA LEU A 212 -21.02 -19.51 -51.05
C LEU A 212 -19.80 -18.61 -51.05
N THR A 213 -19.56 -18.01 -52.20
CA THR A 213 -18.64 -16.89 -52.42
C THR A 213 -19.18 -15.66 -51.69
N LEU A 214 -18.42 -15.12 -50.75
CA LEU A 214 -18.66 -13.81 -50.17
C LEU A 214 -17.84 -12.78 -50.93
N ASP A 215 -18.55 -11.88 -51.62
CA ASP A 215 -17.99 -10.67 -52.22
C ASP A 215 -17.53 -9.69 -51.12
N LEU A 216 -16.29 -9.26 -51.27
CA LEU A 216 -15.74 -8.12 -50.54
C LEU A 216 -16.14 -6.85 -51.31
N ASP A 217 -17.00 -6.04 -50.74
CA ASP A 217 -17.22 -4.67 -51.19
C ASP A 217 -16.92 -3.65 -50.12
N THR A 218 -16.02 -2.85 -50.45
CA THR A 218 -15.45 -1.51 -50.22
C THR A 218 -16.08 -0.58 -49.15
N PRO A 219 -15.25 0.23 -48.48
CA PRO A 219 -15.68 1.06 -47.36
C PRO A 219 -16.41 2.34 -47.77
N GLY A 220 -17.60 2.52 -47.23
CA GLY A 220 -18.39 3.74 -47.38
C GLY A 220 -17.74 4.97 -46.70
N LYS A 221 -17.55 6.01 -47.51
CA LYS A 221 -17.17 7.35 -47.10
C LYS A 221 -18.18 7.95 -46.11
N LEU A 222 -17.78 8.26 -44.91
CA LEU A 222 -18.54 9.15 -44.01
C LEU A 222 -18.33 10.61 -44.44
N THR A 223 -19.38 11.18 -44.96
CA THR A 223 -19.47 12.62 -45.25
C THR A 223 -19.57 13.44 -43.96
N ARG A 224 -18.69 14.39 -43.87
CA ARG A 224 -18.61 15.44 -42.87
C ARG A 224 -19.71 16.47 -43.14
N SER A 225 -20.73 16.57 -42.27
CA SER A 225 -21.62 17.74 -42.27
C SER A 225 -21.32 18.56 -40.99
N GLY A 226 -20.97 19.80 -41.23
CA GLY A 226 -20.62 20.75 -40.20
C GLY A 226 -21.84 21.33 -39.50
N GLY A 227 -21.64 21.65 -38.25
CA GLY A 227 -22.53 22.44 -37.42
C GLY A 227 -21.72 23.08 -36.32
N LEU A 228 -21.14 24.24 -36.60
CA LEU A 228 -20.52 25.11 -35.60
C LEU A 228 -21.63 25.75 -34.76
N GLY A 229 -21.94 25.17 -33.62
CA GLY A 229 -22.59 25.83 -32.50
C GLY A 229 -21.52 26.27 -31.50
N ARG A 230 -21.14 27.52 -31.59
CA ARG A 230 -20.29 28.21 -30.61
C ARG A 230 -21.16 28.56 -29.40
N ASP A 231 -21.19 27.69 -28.40
CA ASP A 231 -21.68 28.07 -27.07
C ASP A 231 -20.48 28.56 -26.25
N THR A 232 -20.30 29.89 -26.28
CA THR A 232 -19.34 30.62 -25.47
C THR A 232 -20.00 30.99 -24.15
N SER A 233 -20.06 30.04 -23.22
CA SER A 233 -20.20 30.34 -21.79
C SER A 233 -19.37 29.37 -20.97
N ALA A 234 -18.09 29.29 -21.29
CA ALA A 234 -17.13 28.75 -20.34
C ALA A 234 -16.97 29.77 -19.23
N HIS A 235 -17.84 29.71 -18.21
CA HIS A 235 -17.49 30.24 -16.93
C HIS A 235 -16.21 29.54 -16.48
N SER A 236 -15.08 30.22 -16.63
CA SER A 236 -13.84 29.86 -16.01
C SER A 236 -14.06 29.96 -14.51
N VAL A 237 -14.50 28.85 -13.90
CA VAL A 237 -14.42 28.70 -12.46
C VAL A 237 -12.92 28.63 -12.15
N ARG A 238 -12.35 29.79 -11.83
CA ARG A 238 -11.03 29.87 -11.21
C ARG A 238 -11.10 28.94 -10.00
N PRO A 239 -10.15 28.00 -9.83
CA PRO A 239 -10.07 27.23 -8.60
C PRO A 239 -10.01 28.24 -7.46
N ALA A 240 -10.93 28.11 -6.50
CA ALA A 240 -11.00 28.99 -5.36
C ALA A 240 -9.64 28.96 -4.63
N SER A 241 -8.80 29.95 -4.93
CA SER A 241 -7.59 30.21 -4.17
C SER A 241 -8.00 30.98 -2.91
N SER A 242 -8.84 30.36 -2.09
CA SER A 242 -9.16 30.98 -0.83
C SER A 242 -8.15 30.50 0.21
N ASN A 243 -7.42 31.43 0.80
CA ASN A 243 -6.79 31.26 2.11
C ASN A 243 -7.85 31.13 3.22
N LYS A 244 -9.05 30.71 2.87
CA LYS A 244 -10.19 30.61 3.76
C LYS A 244 -9.90 29.46 4.73
N VAL A 245 -9.84 29.76 6.00
CA VAL A 245 -9.80 28.78 7.08
C VAL A 245 -11.14 28.05 7.09
N THR A 246 -11.14 26.73 7.18
CA THR A 246 -12.35 25.93 7.33
C THR A 246 -13.11 26.37 8.59
N THR A 247 -14.36 26.73 8.44
CA THR A 247 -15.20 27.19 9.54
C THR A 247 -15.64 26.03 10.43
N GLN A 248 -16.10 26.31 11.65
CA GLN A 248 -16.60 25.27 12.54
C GLN A 248 -17.81 24.54 11.95
N ASP A 249 -18.73 25.25 11.30
CA ASP A 249 -19.90 24.65 10.65
C ASP A 249 -19.50 23.70 9.50
N GLU A 250 -18.45 24.07 8.73
CA GLU A 250 -17.89 23.21 7.68
C GLU A 250 -17.27 21.94 8.28
N TRP A 251 -16.62 22.03 9.45
CA TRP A 251 -16.12 20.87 10.17
C TRP A 251 -17.27 20.03 10.75
N ASP A 252 -18.30 20.63 11.31
CA ASP A 252 -19.43 19.92 11.93
C ASP A 252 -20.22 19.08 10.91
N THR A 253 -20.24 19.51 9.64
CA THR A 253 -20.93 18.84 8.55
C THR A 253 -20.03 17.96 7.69
N PHE A 254 -18.73 17.96 7.91
CA PHE A 254 -17.78 17.20 7.10
C PHE A 254 -17.81 15.70 7.43
N ASP A 255 -18.30 14.89 6.49
CA ASP A 255 -18.21 13.45 6.55
C ASP A 255 -16.88 12.97 5.94
N TYR A 256 -15.89 12.73 6.80
CA TYR A 256 -14.57 12.28 6.37
C TYR A 256 -14.54 10.81 5.96
N GLU A 257 -15.48 10.00 6.44
CA GLU A 257 -15.53 8.57 6.15
C GLU A 257 -16.17 8.26 4.80
N HIS A 258 -17.29 8.93 4.48
CA HIS A 258 -18.12 8.59 3.33
C HIS A 258 -18.33 9.75 2.35
N GLY A 259 -17.96 10.98 2.73
CA GLY A 259 -18.19 12.19 1.91
C GLY A 259 -17.57 12.11 0.50
N TRP A 260 -16.51 11.33 0.33
CA TRP A 260 -15.88 11.09 -0.97
C TRP A 260 -16.72 10.21 -1.91
N LEU A 261 -17.76 9.54 -1.40
CA LEU A 261 -18.67 8.67 -2.15
C LEU A 261 -19.88 9.41 -2.73
N GLN A 262 -20.13 10.65 -2.32
CA GLN A 262 -21.38 11.36 -2.59
C GLN A 262 -21.78 11.46 -4.07
N GLU A 263 -20.85 11.40 -5.00
CA GLU A 263 -21.16 11.39 -6.43
C GLU A 263 -21.33 9.97 -7.02
N ALA A 264 -20.91 8.94 -6.29
CA ALA A 264 -21.07 7.54 -6.69
C ALA A 264 -22.47 7.02 -6.37
N LEU A 265 -23.16 7.62 -5.40
CA LEU A 265 -24.47 7.20 -4.94
C LEU A 265 -25.58 7.81 -5.83
N THR A 266 -26.53 6.99 -6.25
CA THR A 266 -27.80 7.46 -6.80
C THR A 266 -28.60 8.20 -5.71
N ASP A 267 -29.55 9.04 -6.12
CA ASP A 267 -30.39 9.76 -5.14
C ASP A 267 -31.16 8.80 -4.20
N SER A 268 -31.48 7.59 -4.67
CA SER A 268 -32.11 6.53 -3.87
C SER A 268 -31.16 5.99 -2.81
N GLU A 269 -29.87 5.77 -3.13
CA GLU A 269 -28.86 5.28 -2.21
C GLU A 269 -28.48 6.32 -1.15
N ARG A 270 -28.50 7.62 -1.51
CA ARG A 270 -28.33 8.71 -0.54
C ARG A 270 -29.49 8.78 0.47
N GLN A 271 -30.71 8.47 0.04
CA GLN A 271 -31.89 8.48 0.92
C GLN A 271 -31.95 7.26 1.85
N THR A 272 -31.41 6.11 1.44
CA THR A 272 -31.48 4.87 2.22
C THR A 272 -30.29 4.69 3.17
N GLY A 273 -29.28 5.55 3.11
CA GLY A 273 -28.08 5.43 3.95
C GLY A 273 -27.29 4.12 3.73
N HIS A 274 -27.52 3.47 2.58
CA HIS A 274 -26.77 2.27 2.23
C HIS A 274 -25.31 2.62 2.07
N ARG A 275 -24.46 2.05 2.94
CA ARG A 275 -23.02 1.98 2.71
C ARG A 275 -22.79 1.31 1.37
N LEU A 276 -21.89 1.88 0.57
CA LEU A 276 -21.25 1.12 -0.49
C LEU A 276 -20.73 -0.17 0.15
N SER A 277 -21.33 -1.29 -0.20
CA SER A 277 -20.94 -2.58 0.35
C SER A 277 -19.56 -2.97 -0.19
N ASP A 278 -18.86 -3.88 0.48
CA ASP A 278 -17.63 -4.48 -0.02
C ASP A 278 -17.77 -5.03 -1.45
N GLN A 279 -19.01 -5.30 -1.90
CA GLN A 279 -19.34 -5.72 -3.27
C GLN A 279 -19.09 -4.63 -4.33
N GLU A 280 -19.10 -3.34 -3.99
CA GLU A 280 -18.85 -2.26 -4.96
C GLU A 280 -17.37 -2.10 -5.29
N TRP A 281 -16.50 -2.56 -4.39
CA TRP A 281 -15.06 -2.65 -4.58
C TRP A 281 -14.61 -4.08 -4.89
N ASP A 282 -15.46 -4.86 -5.55
CA ASP A 282 -15.10 -6.21 -5.98
C ASP A 282 -13.88 -6.21 -6.93
N VAL A 283 -13.28 -7.37 -7.10
CA VAL A 283 -12.09 -7.52 -7.94
C VAL A 283 -12.31 -7.01 -9.37
N PRO A 284 -13.43 -7.29 -10.07
CA PRO A 284 -13.70 -6.73 -11.38
C PRO A 284 -13.76 -5.21 -11.42
N THR A 285 -14.40 -4.58 -10.43
CA THR A 285 -14.45 -3.12 -10.30
C THR A 285 -13.05 -2.53 -10.11
N CYS A 286 -12.25 -3.08 -9.22
CA CYS A 286 -10.88 -2.65 -9.00
C CYS A 286 -10.01 -2.84 -10.26
N ARG A 287 -10.22 -3.90 -11.05
CA ARG A 287 -9.54 -4.12 -12.35
C ARG A 287 -9.91 -3.07 -13.38
N ALA A 288 -11.18 -2.69 -13.47
CA ALA A 288 -11.63 -1.64 -14.39
C ALA A 288 -11.02 -0.27 -14.00
N ILE A 289 -10.94 0.02 -12.71
CA ILE A 289 -10.27 1.22 -12.18
C ILE A 289 -8.76 1.17 -12.46
N GLU A 290 -8.12 0.02 -12.27
CA GLU A 290 -6.70 -0.21 -12.60
C GLU A 290 -6.41 0.10 -14.08
N ALA A 291 -7.25 -0.39 -14.99
CA ALA A 291 -7.11 -0.10 -16.41
C ALA A 291 -7.21 1.39 -16.72
N GLU A 292 -8.15 2.11 -16.07
CA GLU A 292 -8.29 3.56 -16.20
C GLU A 292 -7.08 4.30 -15.60
N TYR A 293 -6.56 3.87 -14.46
CA TYR A 293 -5.36 4.43 -13.85
C TYR A 293 -4.16 4.39 -14.82
N TRP A 294 -3.81 3.21 -15.33
CA TRP A 294 -2.66 3.06 -16.21
C TRP A 294 -2.84 3.79 -17.55
N ARG A 295 -4.09 3.85 -18.05
CA ARG A 295 -4.42 4.56 -19.29
C ARG A 295 -4.29 6.08 -19.16
N THR A 296 -4.56 6.63 -17.96
CA THR A 296 -4.66 8.08 -17.73
C THR A 296 -3.55 8.64 -16.84
N LEU A 297 -2.57 7.84 -16.45
CA LEU A 297 -1.58 8.22 -15.43
C LEU A 297 -0.88 9.55 -15.72
N ASN A 298 -0.51 9.79 -16.96
CA ASN A 298 0.16 11.02 -17.42
C ASN A 298 -0.76 11.98 -18.17
N LEU A 299 -2.08 11.82 -18.04
CA LEU A 299 -3.06 12.67 -18.72
C LEU A 299 -3.82 13.56 -17.71
N GLY A 300 -4.28 14.73 -18.19
CA GLY A 300 -5.08 15.67 -17.40
C GLY A 300 -4.26 16.36 -16.29
N THR A 301 -4.95 16.73 -15.22
CA THR A 301 -4.33 17.42 -14.09
C THR A 301 -3.48 16.44 -13.27
N PRO A 302 -2.21 16.76 -13.00
CA PRO A 302 -1.36 15.93 -12.15
C PRO A 302 -1.96 15.77 -10.75
N PRO A 303 -1.97 14.57 -10.16
CA PRO A 303 -2.46 14.38 -8.81
C PRO A 303 -1.52 15.04 -7.79
N MET A 304 -2.09 15.37 -6.64
CA MET A 304 -1.31 15.75 -5.48
C MET A 304 -1.31 14.61 -4.45
N TYR A 305 -0.28 14.58 -3.61
CA TYR A 305 -0.17 13.64 -2.51
C TYR A 305 0.27 14.39 -1.25
N GLY A 306 -0.53 14.31 -0.21
CA GLY A 306 -0.18 14.82 1.12
C GLY A 306 0.65 13.79 1.86
N ALA A 307 1.83 13.46 1.30
CA ALA A 307 2.73 12.45 1.85
C ALA A 307 3.55 13.00 3.02
N ASP A 308 4.08 12.08 3.83
CA ASP A 308 5.10 12.32 4.87
C ASP A 308 4.70 13.39 5.91
N GLN A 309 3.42 13.42 6.30
CA GLN A 309 2.95 14.33 7.35
C GLN A 309 3.25 13.73 8.71
N GLN A 310 4.13 14.36 9.48
CA GLN A 310 4.47 13.89 10.83
C GLN A 310 3.26 13.86 11.74
N GLY A 311 3.09 12.77 12.48
CA GLY A 311 2.04 12.59 13.46
C GLY A 311 1.29 11.28 13.31
N THR A 312 0.34 11.07 14.18
CA THR A 312 -0.54 9.89 14.23
C THR A 312 -1.97 10.33 14.44
N LEU A 313 -2.91 9.60 13.87
CA LEU A 313 -4.34 9.69 14.17
C LEU A 313 -4.79 8.60 15.16
N PHE A 314 -3.91 7.72 15.58
CA PHE A 314 -4.20 6.80 16.65
C PHE A 314 -4.22 7.51 18.00
N ASP A 315 -5.27 7.27 18.76
CA ASP A 315 -5.41 7.71 20.14
C ASP A 315 -4.50 6.86 21.06
N LYS A 316 -3.92 7.48 22.08
CA LYS A 316 -3.09 6.78 23.09
C LYS A 316 -3.85 5.68 23.84
N ARG A 317 -5.20 5.72 23.84
CA ARG A 317 -6.06 4.67 24.39
C ARG A 317 -6.13 3.42 23.53
N THR A 318 -5.76 3.49 22.26
CA THR A 318 -5.67 2.33 21.37
C THR A 318 -4.44 1.50 21.78
N VAL A 319 -4.66 0.46 22.57
CA VAL A 319 -3.58 -0.32 23.18
C VAL A 319 -2.93 -1.28 22.19
N HIS A 320 -3.73 -1.91 21.31
CA HIS A 320 -3.27 -2.92 20.37
C HIS A 320 -3.12 -2.33 18.97
N TRP A 321 -2.07 -2.68 18.25
CA TRP A 321 -1.84 -2.28 16.86
C TRP A 321 -1.86 -0.77 16.62
N ASN A 322 -1.45 0.00 17.61
CA ASN A 322 -1.32 1.45 17.50
C ASN A 322 -0.06 1.80 16.71
N VAL A 323 -0.22 2.21 15.46
CA VAL A 323 0.91 2.57 14.57
C VAL A 323 1.70 3.75 15.13
N GLY A 324 1.05 4.63 15.91
CA GLY A 324 1.70 5.76 16.59
C GLY A 324 2.67 5.36 17.71
N SER A 325 2.56 4.12 18.22
CA SER A 325 3.42 3.60 19.30
C SER A 325 3.60 2.09 19.17
N LEU A 326 4.16 1.66 18.03
CA LEU A 326 4.28 0.26 17.69
C LEU A 326 5.43 -0.41 18.46
N ASP A 327 5.16 -1.57 19.06
CA ASP A 327 6.20 -2.39 19.67
C ASP A 327 6.96 -3.18 18.59
N SER A 328 8.26 -2.98 18.51
CA SER A 328 9.11 -3.63 17.52
C SER A 328 10.55 -3.73 18.01
N LEU A 329 11.36 -4.52 17.32
CA LEU A 329 12.79 -4.60 17.64
C LEU A 329 13.48 -3.23 17.57
N LEU A 330 13.06 -2.35 16.63
CA LEU A 330 13.62 -1.00 16.53
C LEU A 330 13.26 -0.14 17.74
N SER A 331 11.98 -0.10 18.15
CA SER A 331 11.53 0.69 19.29
C SER A 331 12.13 0.22 20.61
N ARG A 332 12.42 -1.09 20.73
CA ARG A 332 13.09 -1.69 21.89
C ARG A 332 14.59 -1.37 21.97
N THR A 333 15.24 -1.10 20.82
CA THR A 333 16.71 -0.99 20.74
C THR A 333 17.20 0.43 20.50
N LEU A 334 16.51 1.20 19.64
CA LEU A 334 16.92 2.55 19.30
C LEU A 334 16.55 3.53 20.42
N LYS A 335 17.53 4.31 20.88
CA LYS A 335 17.36 5.34 21.92
C LYS A 335 16.83 6.68 21.37
N CYS A 336 16.82 6.84 20.06
CA CYS A 336 16.36 8.06 19.38
C CYS A 336 15.27 7.75 18.36
N ALA A 337 14.37 8.70 18.19
CA ALA A 337 13.36 8.64 17.14
C ALA A 337 13.99 8.95 15.78
N LEU A 338 13.70 8.13 14.77
CA LEU A 338 14.04 8.36 13.38
C LEU A 338 12.75 8.72 12.65
N PRO A 339 12.55 9.99 12.21
CA PRO A 339 11.33 10.42 11.54
C PRO A 339 11.04 9.58 10.29
N GLY A 340 9.78 9.13 10.16
CA GLY A 340 9.35 8.26 9.06
C GLY A 340 9.81 6.81 9.13
N VAL A 341 10.70 6.46 10.09
CA VAL A 341 11.17 5.09 10.31
C VAL A 341 10.61 4.54 11.63
N THR A 342 10.90 5.21 12.76
CA THR A 342 10.38 4.79 14.06
C THR A 342 9.26 5.69 14.59
N THR A 343 8.97 6.78 13.88
CA THR A 343 7.79 7.63 14.15
C THR A 343 6.89 7.63 12.93
N PRO A 344 5.55 7.57 13.11
CA PRO A 344 4.63 7.43 12.02
C PRO A 344 4.48 8.69 11.18
N TYR A 345 4.14 8.48 9.92
CA TYR A 345 3.72 9.51 8.99
C TYR A 345 2.29 9.26 8.53
N LEU A 346 1.55 10.36 8.33
CA LEU A 346 0.24 10.37 7.70
C LEU A 346 0.37 10.67 6.20
N TYR A 347 -0.50 10.04 5.42
CA TYR A 347 -0.55 10.10 3.96
C TYR A 347 -1.96 10.42 3.50
N PHE A 348 -2.18 11.64 3.03
CA PHE A 348 -3.46 12.07 2.48
C PHE A 348 -3.48 11.85 0.97
N GLY A 349 -4.21 10.82 0.55
CA GLY A 349 -4.31 10.43 -0.85
C GLY A 349 -5.37 11.18 -1.63
N MET A 350 -5.30 11.04 -2.93
CA MET A 350 -6.34 11.37 -3.91
C MET A 350 -6.25 10.41 -5.09
N TRP A 351 -7.22 10.45 -6.00
CA TRP A 351 -7.18 9.66 -7.22
C TRP A 351 -5.84 9.83 -7.96
N ARG A 352 -5.20 8.71 -8.29
CA ARG A 352 -3.90 8.59 -8.97
C ARG A 352 -2.69 9.06 -8.14
N ALA A 353 -2.83 9.54 -6.93
CA ALA A 353 -1.68 9.75 -6.06
C ALA A 353 -0.97 8.41 -5.84
N SER A 354 0.29 8.33 -6.27
CA SER A 354 1.02 7.07 -6.47
C SER A 354 2.29 6.99 -5.63
N PHE A 355 2.68 5.77 -5.29
CA PHE A 355 4.00 5.44 -4.78
C PHE A 355 4.70 4.51 -5.78
N ALA A 356 5.91 4.92 -6.17
CA ALA A 356 6.71 4.22 -7.17
C ALA A 356 7.25 2.89 -6.65
N TRP A 357 7.76 2.03 -7.53
CA TRP A 357 8.40 0.78 -7.14
C TRP A 357 9.61 1.01 -6.23
N HIS A 358 9.58 0.44 -5.04
CA HIS A 358 10.65 0.54 -4.04
C HIS A 358 10.61 -0.63 -3.05
N VAL A 359 11.66 -0.78 -2.30
CA VAL A 359 11.74 -1.48 -1.02
C VAL A 359 11.99 -0.46 0.07
N GLU A 360 11.68 -0.80 1.31
CA GLU A 360 11.88 0.10 2.46
C GLU A 360 13.37 0.38 2.71
N ASP A 361 13.64 1.52 3.33
CA ASP A 361 14.99 1.88 3.74
C ASP A 361 15.55 0.83 4.70
N MET A 362 16.84 0.50 4.55
CA MET A 362 17.51 -0.60 5.28
C MET A 362 16.81 -1.96 5.13
N ASP A 363 16.00 -2.13 4.07
CA ASP A 363 15.17 -3.33 3.85
C ASP A 363 14.32 -3.69 5.09
N LEU A 364 13.78 -2.69 5.78
CA LEU A 364 12.92 -2.85 6.94
C LEU A 364 11.56 -3.42 6.53
N TYR A 365 10.79 -3.85 7.52
CA TYR A 365 9.35 -4.02 7.39
C TYR A 365 8.68 -2.66 7.40
N SER A 366 7.49 -2.55 6.80
CA SER A 366 6.58 -1.44 7.05
C SER A 366 5.17 -1.93 7.35
N ILE A 367 4.43 -1.14 8.11
CA ILE A 367 3.00 -1.31 8.32
C ILE A 367 2.27 -0.07 7.83
N ASN A 368 1.20 -0.27 7.09
CA ASN A 368 0.32 0.78 6.60
C ASN A 368 -1.12 0.49 7.04
N TYR A 369 -1.80 1.49 7.59
CA TYR A 369 -3.19 1.44 8.01
C TYR A 369 -3.99 2.56 7.34
N ILE A 370 -5.16 2.28 6.79
CA ILE A 370 -6.06 3.31 6.28
C ILE A 370 -7.08 3.66 7.36
N HIS A 371 -7.02 4.89 7.85
CA HIS A 371 -7.97 5.38 8.86
C HIS A 371 -9.36 5.58 8.26
N PHE A 372 -9.45 6.13 7.06
CA PHE A 372 -10.72 6.40 6.38
C PHE A 372 -10.52 6.66 4.88
N GLY A 373 -11.64 6.58 4.15
CA GLY A 373 -11.74 7.01 2.77
C GLY A 373 -11.56 5.90 1.75
N ALA A 374 -11.17 6.27 0.55
CA ALA A 374 -11.06 5.40 -0.60
C ALA A 374 -9.96 4.34 -0.43
N PRO A 375 -10.13 3.17 -1.03
CA PRO A 375 -9.13 2.12 -1.01
C PRO A 375 -7.80 2.54 -1.64
N LYS A 376 -6.76 1.76 -1.34
CA LYS A 376 -5.42 1.83 -1.93
C LYS A 376 -5.12 0.54 -2.67
N GLN A 377 -4.76 0.66 -3.95
CA GLN A 377 -4.28 -0.45 -4.77
C GLN A 377 -2.79 -0.64 -4.53
N TRP A 378 -2.39 -1.89 -4.29
CA TRP A 378 -1.00 -2.30 -4.13
C TRP A 378 -0.59 -3.30 -5.22
N TYR A 379 0.66 -3.23 -5.59
CA TYR A 379 1.37 -4.23 -6.37
C TYR A 379 2.58 -4.70 -5.59
N ALA A 380 2.91 -5.98 -5.68
CA ALA A 380 4.10 -6.52 -5.06
C ALA A 380 4.83 -7.50 -5.99
N ILE A 381 6.14 -7.59 -5.83
CA ILE A 381 7.01 -8.56 -6.50
C ILE A 381 7.40 -9.61 -5.47
N ARG A 382 7.22 -10.89 -5.81
CA ARG A 382 7.70 -11.98 -4.96
C ARG A 382 9.20 -11.84 -4.71
N GLN A 383 9.65 -12.18 -3.53
CA GLN A 383 11.08 -12.13 -3.22
C GLN A 383 11.91 -13.00 -4.18
N SER A 384 11.37 -14.13 -4.62
CA SER A 384 12.00 -15.00 -5.63
C SER A 384 12.24 -14.31 -6.97
N ASP A 385 11.45 -13.31 -7.32
CA ASP A 385 11.56 -12.55 -8.58
C ASP A 385 12.38 -11.26 -8.44
N ARG A 386 12.89 -10.95 -7.25
CA ARG A 386 13.59 -9.69 -6.95
C ARG A 386 14.72 -9.40 -7.92
N GLN A 387 15.68 -10.31 -8.07
CA GLN A 387 16.86 -10.09 -8.93
C GLN A 387 16.47 -9.89 -10.39
N ARG A 388 15.48 -10.66 -10.84
CA ARG A 388 14.92 -10.51 -12.19
C ARG A 388 14.26 -9.15 -12.37
N PHE A 389 13.47 -8.72 -11.38
CA PHE A 389 12.85 -7.40 -11.38
C PHE A 389 13.88 -6.28 -11.44
N GLU A 390 14.91 -6.31 -10.58
CA GLU A 390 16.01 -5.34 -10.58
C GLU A 390 16.73 -5.27 -11.93
N SER A 391 16.99 -6.42 -12.54
CA SER A 391 17.61 -6.51 -13.87
C SER A 391 16.73 -5.90 -14.96
N ILE A 392 15.42 -6.15 -14.95
CA ILE A 392 14.45 -5.56 -15.89
C ILE A 392 14.39 -4.05 -15.71
N MET A 393 14.35 -3.57 -14.46
CA MET A 393 14.30 -2.14 -14.17
C MET A 393 15.59 -1.43 -14.61
N ALA A 394 16.77 -2.03 -14.38
CA ALA A 394 18.05 -1.49 -14.83
C ALA A 394 18.14 -1.43 -16.37
N ALA A 395 17.66 -2.46 -17.07
CA ALA A 395 17.58 -2.46 -18.53
C ALA A 395 16.54 -1.43 -19.06
N THR A 396 15.48 -1.18 -18.31
CA THR A 396 14.41 -0.25 -18.67
C THR A 396 14.83 1.22 -18.49
N PHE A 397 15.61 1.51 -17.45
CA PHE A 397 16.08 2.85 -17.08
C PHE A 397 17.63 2.92 -17.04
N PRO A 398 18.32 2.63 -18.15
CA PRO A 398 19.76 2.42 -18.14
C PRO A 398 20.58 3.69 -17.80
N ALA A 399 20.03 4.86 -18.06
CA ALA A 399 20.70 6.11 -17.72
C ALA A 399 20.71 6.36 -16.20
N ASP A 400 19.61 6.02 -15.50
CA ASP A 400 19.50 6.15 -14.05
C ASP A 400 20.30 5.04 -13.35
N ALA A 401 20.25 3.81 -13.85
CA ALA A 401 20.99 2.67 -13.32
C ALA A 401 22.52 2.87 -13.42
N ARG A 402 23.02 3.52 -14.49
CA ARG A 402 24.45 3.87 -14.61
C ARG A 402 24.89 4.98 -13.66
N LYS A 403 23.98 5.90 -13.30
CA LYS A 403 24.28 6.99 -12.35
C LYS A 403 24.29 6.52 -10.90
N CYS A 404 23.43 5.58 -10.57
CA CYS A 404 23.29 5.07 -9.21
C CYS A 404 22.88 3.59 -9.24
N SER A 405 23.69 2.70 -8.65
CA SER A 405 23.36 1.26 -8.51
C SER A 405 22.06 1.03 -7.71
N HIS A 406 21.73 1.96 -6.83
CA HIS A 406 20.52 1.92 -5.98
C HIS A 406 19.41 2.86 -6.48
N PHE A 407 19.34 3.11 -7.80
CA PHE A 407 18.41 4.08 -8.39
C PHE A 407 16.92 3.80 -8.03
N LEU A 408 16.54 2.57 -7.76
CA LEU A 408 15.19 2.22 -7.32
C LEU A 408 14.86 2.77 -5.93
N ARG A 409 15.86 3.00 -5.07
CA ARG A 409 15.67 3.67 -3.77
C ARG A 409 15.32 5.16 -3.91
N HIS A 410 15.45 5.74 -5.11
CA HIS A 410 14.96 7.09 -5.39
C HIS A 410 13.43 7.17 -5.51
N LYS A 411 12.70 6.03 -5.46
CA LYS A 411 11.24 5.94 -5.46
C LYS A 411 10.58 6.76 -6.60
N SER A 412 11.17 6.66 -7.82
CA SER A 412 10.79 7.50 -8.97
C SER A 412 10.34 6.72 -10.21
N PHE A 413 10.26 5.38 -10.14
CA PHE A 413 10.00 4.57 -11.33
C PHE A 413 8.71 3.78 -11.20
N LEU A 414 7.86 3.90 -12.24
CA LEU A 414 6.61 3.17 -12.37
C LEU A 414 6.64 2.32 -13.64
N VAL A 415 6.30 1.06 -13.50
CA VAL A 415 6.05 0.15 -14.62
C VAL A 415 4.75 -0.58 -14.39
N SER A 416 3.95 -0.73 -15.45
CA SER A 416 2.64 -1.37 -15.36
C SER A 416 2.74 -2.89 -15.17
N PRO A 417 1.72 -3.53 -14.58
CA PRO A 417 1.66 -4.98 -14.51
C PRO A 417 1.76 -5.67 -15.86
N SER A 418 1.19 -5.09 -16.91
CA SER A 418 1.28 -5.63 -18.28
C SER A 418 2.71 -5.57 -18.84
N PHE A 419 3.45 -4.48 -18.55
CA PHE A 419 4.87 -4.39 -18.90
C PHE A 419 5.68 -5.49 -18.19
N LEU A 420 5.50 -5.67 -16.90
CA LEU A 420 6.21 -6.72 -16.14
C LEU A 420 5.83 -8.12 -16.62
N ALA A 421 4.56 -8.36 -16.92
CA ALA A 421 4.08 -9.64 -17.47
C ALA A 421 4.73 -9.98 -18.82
N SER A 422 4.94 -8.98 -19.70
CA SER A 422 5.65 -9.20 -20.98
C SER A 422 7.13 -9.58 -20.81
N HIS A 423 7.70 -9.30 -19.61
CA HIS A 423 9.05 -9.70 -19.20
C HIS A 423 9.04 -10.94 -18.29
N GLY A 424 7.88 -11.60 -18.15
CA GLY A 424 7.71 -12.85 -17.41
C GLY A 424 7.65 -12.68 -15.89
N ILE A 425 7.37 -11.50 -15.37
CA ILE A 425 7.04 -11.26 -13.96
C ILE A 425 5.55 -10.95 -13.87
N LYS A 426 4.82 -11.73 -13.05
CA LYS A 426 3.42 -11.48 -12.73
C LYS A 426 3.33 -10.80 -11.36
N PRO A 427 3.14 -9.48 -11.29
CA PRO A 427 3.01 -8.80 -10.01
C PRO A 427 1.79 -9.30 -9.24
N LEU A 428 1.96 -9.48 -7.94
CA LEU A 428 0.85 -9.69 -7.03
C LEU A 428 0.03 -8.40 -6.91
N ARG A 429 -1.26 -8.52 -6.65
CA ARG A 429 -2.19 -7.40 -6.50
C ARG A 429 -2.96 -7.51 -5.19
N LEU A 430 -3.26 -6.36 -4.60
CA LEU A 430 -3.98 -6.27 -3.34
C LEU A 430 -4.74 -4.94 -3.29
N VAL A 431 -5.98 -4.96 -2.81
CA VAL A 431 -6.75 -3.77 -2.46
C VAL A 431 -6.86 -3.68 -0.94
N GLN A 432 -6.39 -2.56 -0.39
CA GLN A 432 -6.52 -2.24 1.03
C GLN A 432 -7.68 -1.27 1.20
N HIS A 433 -8.65 -1.61 2.04
CA HIS A 433 -9.78 -0.76 2.40
C HIS A 433 -9.52 0.01 3.70
N ALA A 434 -10.42 0.96 4.02
CA ALA A 434 -10.39 1.61 5.33
C ALA A 434 -10.44 0.57 6.45
N HIS A 435 -9.72 0.85 7.54
CA HIS A 435 -9.57 -0.01 8.72
C HIS A 435 -8.82 -1.32 8.49
N GLU A 436 -8.11 -1.48 7.39
CA GLU A 436 -7.26 -2.64 7.13
C GLU A 436 -5.78 -2.29 7.23
N PHE A 437 -4.96 -3.28 7.57
CA PHE A 437 -3.52 -3.18 7.57
C PHE A 437 -2.90 -3.88 6.38
N VAL A 438 -1.81 -3.30 5.88
CA VAL A 438 -0.89 -3.95 4.95
C VAL A 438 0.50 -3.93 5.59
N ILE A 439 1.18 -5.07 5.58
CA ILE A 439 2.58 -5.18 6.01
C ILE A 439 3.43 -5.52 4.80
N THR A 440 4.47 -4.73 4.56
CA THR A 440 5.51 -5.04 3.57
C THR A 440 6.73 -5.65 4.25
N TYR A 441 7.41 -6.52 3.53
CA TYR A 441 8.48 -7.36 4.06
C TYR A 441 9.83 -6.98 3.46
N PRO A 442 10.93 -7.27 4.16
CA PRO A 442 12.27 -7.10 3.62
C PRO A 442 12.39 -7.63 2.20
N TYR A 443 13.04 -6.87 1.31
CA TYR A 443 13.19 -7.20 -0.10
C TYR A 443 11.89 -7.28 -0.94
N GLY A 444 10.73 -7.03 -0.36
CA GLY A 444 9.45 -7.01 -1.05
C GLY A 444 9.27 -5.71 -1.85
N TYR A 445 9.65 -5.70 -3.14
CA TYR A 445 9.33 -4.56 -3.99
C TYR A 445 7.84 -4.35 -4.10
N HIS A 446 7.40 -3.15 -3.83
CA HIS A 446 5.99 -2.78 -3.90
C HIS A 446 5.79 -1.41 -4.55
N SER A 447 4.59 -1.18 -5.06
CA SER A 447 4.14 0.04 -5.71
C SER A 447 2.62 0.11 -5.63
N GLY A 448 2.04 1.28 -5.90
CA GLY A 448 0.58 1.39 -5.91
C GLY A 448 0.08 2.81 -6.05
N TYR A 449 -1.23 2.98 -5.84
CA TYR A 449 -1.90 4.26 -5.94
C TYR A 449 -3.18 4.30 -5.10
N ASN A 450 -3.62 5.51 -4.78
CA ASN A 450 -4.88 5.75 -4.07
C ASN A 450 -6.05 5.84 -5.07
N LEU A 451 -7.18 5.21 -4.74
CA LEU A 451 -8.37 5.23 -5.58
C LEU A 451 -9.18 6.51 -5.43
N GLY A 452 -8.90 7.31 -4.41
CA GLY A 452 -9.59 8.56 -4.13
C GLY A 452 -9.06 9.20 -2.85
N TYR A 453 -9.87 10.10 -2.27
CA TYR A 453 -9.61 10.70 -0.97
C TYR A 453 -9.49 9.64 0.12
N ASN A 454 -8.37 9.61 0.80
CA ASN A 454 -8.15 8.75 1.96
C ASN A 454 -7.08 9.33 2.89
N CYS A 455 -6.98 8.76 4.08
CA CYS A 455 -5.87 9.01 4.99
C CYS A 455 -5.31 7.68 5.47
N ALA A 456 -4.03 7.44 5.21
CA ALA A 456 -3.30 6.30 5.72
C ALA A 456 -2.22 6.75 6.71
N GLU A 457 -1.82 5.84 7.59
CA GLU A 457 -0.71 6.01 8.52
C GLU A 457 0.26 4.86 8.36
N SER A 458 1.56 5.15 8.39
CA SER A 458 2.60 4.15 8.16
C SER A 458 3.83 4.41 9.04
N VAL A 459 4.50 3.32 9.41
CA VAL A 459 5.77 3.33 10.13
C VAL A 459 6.56 2.08 9.76
N ASN A 460 7.90 2.17 9.80
CA ASN A 460 8.75 0.99 9.67
C ASN A 460 8.90 0.27 11.01
N PHE A 461 9.19 -1.01 10.94
CA PHE A 461 9.47 -1.83 12.11
C PHE A 461 10.45 -2.95 11.77
N ALA A 462 10.94 -3.65 12.78
CA ALA A 462 11.80 -4.82 12.60
C ALA A 462 11.42 -5.95 13.53
N LEU A 463 11.63 -7.17 13.03
CA LEU A 463 11.57 -8.44 13.75
C LEU A 463 12.99 -9.02 13.86
N PRO A 464 13.24 -10.03 14.69
CA PRO A 464 14.56 -10.69 14.79
C PRO A 464 15.07 -11.22 13.45
N SER A 465 14.20 -11.70 12.58
CA SER A 465 14.50 -12.17 11.23
C SER A 465 15.10 -11.10 10.31
N TRP A 466 14.85 -9.81 10.59
CA TRP A 466 15.42 -8.70 9.83
C TRP A 466 16.90 -8.46 10.12
N VAL A 467 17.42 -8.78 11.30
CA VAL A 467 18.78 -8.36 11.72
C VAL A 467 19.84 -8.76 10.70
N GLU A 468 19.83 -9.99 10.22
CA GLU A 468 20.77 -10.46 9.20
C GLU A 468 20.52 -9.86 7.81
N LEU A 469 19.29 -9.48 7.51
CA LEU A 469 18.94 -8.78 6.28
C LEU A 469 19.39 -7.32 6.35
N GLY A 470 19.16 -6.66 7.48
CA GLY A 470 19.60 -5.30 7.75
C GLY A 470 21.13 -5.13 7.72
N ARG A 471 21.91 -6.14 8.17
CA ARG A 471 23.39 -6.15 8.03
C ARG A 471 23.85 -6.07 6.59
N ARG A 472 23.09 -6.68 5.68
CA ARG A 472 23.39 -6.76 4.25
C ARG A 472 22.67 -5.70 3.44
N ALA A 473 21.76 -4.96 4.07
CA ALA A 473 21.04 -3.89 3.42
C ALA A 473 22.01 -2.80 2.98
N ASP A 474 21.89 -2.35 1.75
CA ASP A 474 22.64 -1.23 1.24
C ASP A 474 21.73 -0.02 1.05
N TYR A 475 22.34 1.16 0.96
CA TYR A 475 21.64 2.43 0.85
C TYR A 475 22.25 3.29 -0.27
N CYS A 476 21.48 4.23 -0.78
CA CYS A 476 21.94 5.13 -1.79
C CYS A 476 22.92 6.17 -1.21
N ARG A 477 24.07 6.37 -1.87
CA ARG A 477 25.11 7.34 -1.51
C ARG A 477 25.30 8.41 -2.58
N CYS A 478 24.41 8.51 -3.55
CA CYS A 478 24.51 9.54 -4.59
C CYS A 478 24.06 10.92 -4.04
N GLU A 479 24.37 12.00 -4.78
CA GLU A 479 24.01 13.37 -4.39
C GLU A 479 22.50 13.57 -4.15
N LEU A 480 21.68 12.74 -4.79
CA LEU A 480 20.22 12.77 -4.63
C LEU A 480 19.73 12.10 -3.32
N ALA A 481 20.63 11.49 -2.56
CA ALA A 481 20.30 10.67 -1.39
C ALA A 481 20.88 11.24 -0.08
N GLN A 482 21.00 12.56 0.01
CA GLN A 482 21.59 13.23 1.19
C GLN A 482 20.87 12.90 2.52
N GLU A 483 19.65 12.34 2.45
CA GLU A 483 18.82 11.95 3.59
C GLU A 483 18.52 10.43 3.63
N SER A 484 19.35 9.59 2.99
CA SER A 484 19.17 8.14 3.08
C SER A 484 19.31 7.67 4.52
N VAL A 485 18.31 6.93 5.00
CA VAL A 485 18.32 6.33 6.33
C VAL A 485 19.44 5.28 6.40
N HIS A 486 20.25 5.35 7.44
CA HIS A 486 21.26 4.35 7.75
C HIS A 486 21.20 3.96 9.23
N ILE A 487 21.16 2.66 9.48
CA ILE A 487 21.19 2.06 10.82
C ILE A 487 22.43 1.17 10.88
N ASP A 488 23.33 1.44 11.82
CA ASP A 488 24.47 0.57 12.07
C ASP A 488 24.03 -0.67 12.82
N VAL A 489 23.60 -1.67 12.05
CA VAL A 489 23.10 -2.94 12.59
C VAL A 489 24.17 -3.71 13.35
N ASN A 490 25.45 -3.59 12.96
CA ASN A 490 26.55 -4.28 13.65
C ASN A 490 26.83 -3.67 15.03
N ALA A 491 26.69 -2.36 15.16
CA ALA A 491 26.83 -1.70 16.46
C ALA A 491 25.66 -2.02 17.40
N LEU A 492 24.44 -2.15 16.88
CA LEU A 492 23.24 -2.43 17.68
C LEU A 492 23.10 -3.92 18.06
N TRP A 493 23.47 -4.83 17.16
CA TRP A 493 23.40 -6.28 17.37
C TRP A 493 24.74 -6.92 16.97
N PRO A 494 25.80 -6.83 17.84
CA PRO A 494 27.10 -7.41 17.54
C PRO A 494 26.99 -8.93 17.39
N THR A 495 27.77 -9.49 16.46
CA THR A 495 27.96 -10.94 16.38
C THR A 495 28.98 -11.39 17.45
N ASP A 496 28.88 -12.60 17.96
CA ASP A 496 29.78 -13.13 19.01
C ASP A 496 31.27 -13.02 18.64
N ALA A 497 31.60 -13.04 17.34
CA ALA A 497 32.98 -12.81 16.86
C ALA A 497 33.49 -11.39 17.10
N SER A 498 32.60 -10.38 17.21
CA SER A 498 33.00 -8.99 17.45
C SER A 498 33.05 -8.64 18.96
N SER A 499 32.44 -9.46 19.81
CA SER A 499 32.49 -9.27 21.27
C SER A 499 33.87 -9.68 21.85
N ASN A 500 34.55 -10.64 21.25
CA ASN A 500 35.89 -11.09 21.67
C ASN A 500 37.02 -10.11 21.28
N ALA A 501 36.80 -9.23 20.29
CA ALA A 501 37.81 -8.26 19.86
C ALA A 501 37.94 -7.03 20.78
N LYS A 502 37.01 -6.81 21.73
CA LYS A 502 37.02 -5.67 22.65
C LYS A 502 37.63 -5.98 24.02
N THR A 503 37.96 -7.24 24.31
CA THR A 503 38.52 -7.63 25.63
C THR A 503 40.04 -7.69 25.67
N ASP A 504 40.76 -7.59 24.54
CA ASP A 504 42.24 -7.71 24.52
C ASP A 504 43.01 -6.39 24.44
N SER A 505 42.39 -5.23 24.67
CA SER A 505 43.09 -3.93 24.60
C SER A 505 43.04 -3.12 25.92
N PHE A 506 42.94 -3.77 27.06
CA PHE A 506 43.16 -3.10 28.38
C PHE A 506 44.29 -3.80 29.14
N THR A 507 45.54 -3.53 28.74
CA THR A 507 46.69 -3.65 29.62
C THR A 507 47.59 -2.44 29.45
N HIS A 508 47.64 -1.68 30.55
CA HIS A 508 48.70 -0.77 30.99
C HIS A 508 49.42 0.13 29.95
N ASP A 509 49.20 1.45 30.04
CA ASP A 509 50.30 2.29 30.43
C ASP A 509 49.86 3.61 31.11
N SER A 510 50.70 4.03 32.03
CA SER A 510 50.52 5.03 33.04
C SER A 510 50.77 6.46 32.57
N MET A 511 50.00 7.38 33.14
CA MET A 511 50.33 8.77 33.55
C MET A 511 51.06 9.70 32.55
N SER A 512 50.37 10.74 32.09
CA SER A 512 50.81 12.13 32.37
C SER A 512 49.69 13.14 32.12
N ALA A 513 49.51 14.05 33.05
CA ALA A 513 48.56 15.15 33.01
C ALA A 513 49.08 16.26 32.10
N SER A 514 48.21 16.87 31.28
CA SER A 514 48.36 18.24 30.80
C SER A 514 47.00 18.85 30.48
N GLU A 515 46.85 20.11 30.85
CA GLU A 515 45.66 20.96 30.95
C GLU A 515 44.91 21.22 29.62
N PRO A 516 43.66 21.77 29.68
CA PRO A 516 42.81 21.94 28.54
C PRO A 516 43.06 23.24 27.78
N MET A 517 43.29 23.16 26.50
CA MET A 517 43.23 24.31 25.58
C MET A 517 41.78 24.57 25.13
N ALA A 518 41.38 25.83 25.32
CA ALA A 518 40.12 26.39 24.82
C ALA A 518 40.04 26.36 23.30
N VAL A 519 38.95 25.89 22.76
CA VAL A 519 38.64 26.01 21.34
C VAL A 519 37.55 27.06 21.16
N GLU A 520 37.94 28.14 20.45
CA GLU A 520 37.08 29.23 20.02
C GLU A 520 36.01 28.73 19.04
N ARG A 521 34.79 29.28 19.21
CA ARG A 521 33.67 29.11 18.25
C ARG A 521 33.86 30.07 17.08
N PRO A 522 33.72 29.63 15.82
CA PRO A 522 33.54 30.56 14.71
C PRO A 522 32.08 31.00 14.60
N ALA A 523 31.91 32.28 14.31
CA ALA A 523 30.67 33.01 14.22
C ALA A 523 29.79 32.59 13.02
N ASP A 524 28.49 32.74 13.23
CA ASP A 524 27.40 32.68 12.25
C ASP A 524 27.68 33.38 10.91
N LYS A 525 27.54 32.66 9.80
CA LYS A 525 27.19 33.24 8.50
C LYS A 525 25.91 32.61 8.00
N LYS A 526 24.81 33.36 8.13
CA LYS A 526 23.55 33.11 7.44
C LYS A 526 23.76 33.21 5.93
N SER A 527 23.58 32.12 5.20
CA SER A 527 23.27 32.15 3.78
C SER A 527 22.04 31.30 3.55
N HIS A 528 20.94 31.99 3.25
CA HIS A 528 19.71 31.37 2.78
C HIS A 528 19.90 30.88 1.36
N THR A 529 20.06 29.57 1.18
CA THR A 529 19.81 28.88 -0.09
C THR A 529 18.56 28.03 0.09
N PRO A 530 17.56 28.07 -0.83
CA PRO A 530 16.39 27.22 -0.71
C PRO A 530 16.80 25.77 -0.98
N VAL A 531 16.69 24.95 0.04
CA VAL A 531 16.94 23.51 -0.06
C VAL A 531 15.77 22.89 -0.83
N SER A 532 16.02 22.41 -2.02
CA SER A 532 15.07 21.64 -2.82
C SER A 532 14.99 20.22 -2.28
N TYR A 533 13.96 19.94 -1.49
CA TYR A 533 13.65 18.58 -1.03
C TYR A 533 13.06 17.77 -2.20
N THR A 534 13.86 16.93 -2.84
CA THR A 534 13.42 16.06 -3.94
C THR A 534 13.26 14.60 -3.54
N HIS A 535 13.49 14.23 -2.29
CA HIS A 535 13.39 12.85 -1.81
C HIS A 535 12.45 12.75 -0.61
N LEU A 536 11.16 12.62 -0.92
CA LEU A 536 10.17 12.22 0.05
C LEU A 536 10.12 10.69 0.07
N THR A 537 10.30 10.11 1.25
CA THR A 537 10.08 8.69 1.50
C THR A 537 8.60 8.43 1.38
N LEU A 538 8.17 7.73 0.36
CA LEU A 538 6.79 7.27 0.22
C LEU A 538 6.72 5.81 0.67
N PRO A 539 5.76 5.41 1.52
CA PRO A 539 5.50 4.01 1.77
C PRO A 539 4.82 3.34 0.60
#